data_9f95ad29eaad763b4e19daa54618037e
#
_entry.id   9f95ad29eaad763b4e19daa54618037e
#
_cell.length_a   1.000
_cell.length_b   1.000
_cell.length_c   1.000
_cell.angle_alpha   90.00
_cell.angle_beta   90.00
_cell.angle_gamma   90.00
#
_symmetry.space_group_name_H-M   'P 1'
#
loop_
_entity.id
_entity.type
_entity.pdbx_description
1 polymer ?
#
loop_
_entity_poly.entity_id
_entity_poly.type
_entity_poly.pdbx_seq_one_letter_code
_entity_poly.pdbx_strand_id
1 'polypeptide(L)'
;ELLAVEATGESTPPQQPLLLDGATEAPLVLVAQDLSPVDMLQFKSRLFAGFITAVGGRTSHTAIVARSMDIPAVVGARAAGQLIRQDDWIIIDGNAGVVIVDPSPIILAEYGFRQRQNELERERLSRLRHTPALTLDGERIELLANIEQPGDGPAAVHAGAVGVGLFRTEFLFMGRGGNLPGEEEQYRA
;
A
#
# COMPACT_ATOMS: atom_id res chain seq x y z
N GLU A 1 1.01 10.52 4.00
CA GLU A 1 -0.41 10.46 3.62
C GLU A 1 -1.25 10.63 4.87
N LEU A 2 -2.14 11.63 4.90
CA LEU A 2 -2.99 12.00 6.04
C LEU A 2 -4.33 11.27 5.90
N LEU A 3 -4.73 10.53 6.91
CA LEU A 3 -5.84 9.59 6.79
C LEU A 3 -6.76 9.63 8.02
N ALA A 4 -8.06 9.51 7.82
CA ALA A 4 -9.09 9.41 8.86
C ALA A 4 -9.58 7.96 9.02
N VAL A 5 -9.96 7.57 10.21
CA VAL A 5 -10.49 6.24 10.54
C VAL A 5 -12.02 6.36 10.76
N GLU A 6 -12.82 5.49 10.16
CA GLU A 6 -14.29 5.51 10.35
C GLU A 6 -14.78 4.64 11.52
N ALA A 7 -15.68 5.13 12.38
CA ALA A 7 -16.47 4.40 13.36
C ALA A 7 -17.89 4.90 13.55
N THR A 8 -18.70 4.00 13.99
CA THR A 8 -20.07 4.29 14.45
C THR A 8 -20.07 4.63 15.93
N GLY A 9 -20.17 5.93 16.26
CA GLY A 9 -20.36 6.40 17.64
C GLY A 9 -20.22 7.92 17.74
N GLU A 10 -21.25 8.59 18.20
CA GLU A 10 -21.33 10.03 18.32
C GLU A 10 -20.27 10.64 19.24
N SER A 11 -19.43 11.51 18.69
CA SER A 11 -18.65 12.49 19.46
C SER A 11 -18.28 13.69 18.59
N THR A 12 -18.19 14.84 19.21
CA THR A 12 -17.98 16.18 18.63
C THR A 12 -16.83 16.22 17.63
N PRO A 13 -17.02 16.81 16.43
CA PRO A 13 -15.99 16.80 15.40
C PRO A 13 -14.77 17.62 15.83
N PRO A 14 -13.55 17.08 15.72
CA PRO A 14 -12.34 17.88 15.83
C PRO A 14 -12.27 18.89 14.69
N GLN A 15 -11.66 20.05 14.95
CA GLN A 15 -11.45 21.08 13.94
C GLN A 15 -10.71 20.48 12.75
N GLN A 16 -11.35 20.50 11.57
CA GLN A 16 -10.83 19.94 10.34
C GLN A 16 -9.43 20.51 10.02
N PRO A 17 -8.41 19.68 9.90
CA PRO A 17 -7.16 20.09 9.26
C PRO A 17 -7.46 20.46 7.81
N LEU A 18 -6.74 21.44 7.29
CA LEU A 18 -6.83 21.87 5.89
C LEU A 18 -6.60 20.65 4.97
N LEU A 19 -7.67 20.13 4.40
CA LEU A 19 -7.60 19.13 3.32
C LEU A 19 -6.86 19.78 2.15
N LEU A 20 -5.79 19.16 1.71
CA LEU A 20 -5.11 19.54 0.48
C LEU A 20 -6.11 19.34 -0.67
N ASP A 21 -6.32 20.40 -1.43
CA ASP A 21 -7.29 20.64 -2.50
C ASP A 21 -7.96 19.41 -3.13
N GLY A 22 -9.30 19.32 -2.99
CA GLY A 22 -10.18 18.64 -3.93
C GLY A 22 -10.74 17.27 -3.53
N ALA A 23 -10.40 16.69 -2.39
CA ALA A 23 -10.99 15.42 -1.94
C ALA A 23 -12.27 15.66 -1.15
N THR A 24 -13.39 15.13 -1.64
CA THR A 24 -14.72 15.21 -0.99
C THR A 24 -14.87 14.26 0.21
N GLU A 25 -13.97 13.30 0.38
CA GLU A 25 -13.93 12.36 1.51
C GLU A 25 -12.48 12.17 1.97
N ALA A 26 -12.24 12.18 3.29
CA ALA A 26 -10.93 11.89 3.84
C ALA A 26 -10.57 10.42 3.57
N PRO A 27 -9.35 10.13 3.10
CA PRO A 27 -8.93 8.77 2.86
C PRO A 27 -8.86 7.97 4.17
N LEU A 28 -9.32 6.71 4.15
CA LEU A 28 -9.47 5.87 5.32
C LEU A 28 -8.22 5.01 5.59
N VAL A 29 -7.87 4.85 6.87
CA VAL A 29 -6.89 3.87 7.33
C VAL A 29 -7.57 2.73 8.04
N LEU A 30 -7.19 1.51 7.70
CA LEU A 30 -7.64 0.32 8.41
C LEU A 30 -6.68 -0.01 9.56
N VAL A 31 -7.22 -0.14 10.76
CA VAL A 31 -6.49 -0.62 11.94
C VAL A 31 -7.07 -1.97 12.34
N ALA A 32 -6.23 -3.00 12.34
CA ALA A 32 -6.65 -4.37 12.63
C ALA A 32 -5.66 -5.10 13.54
N GLN A 33 -6.11 -6.19 14.17
CA GLN A 33 -5.21 -7.08 14.90
C GLN A 33 -4.26 -7.77 13.92
N ASP A 34 -4.81 -8.33 12.85
CA ASP A 34 -4.10 -8.96 11.73
C ASP A 34 -4.94 -8.82 10.46
N LEU A 35 -4.31 -8.95 9.32
CA LEU A 35 -4.97 -8.93 8.02
C LEU A 35 -4.51 -10.14 7.22
N SER A 36 -5.46 -10.95 6.77
CA SER A 36 -5.14 -12.02 5.84
C SER A 36 -4.90 -11.47 4.42
N PRO A 37 -4.13 -12.17 3.59
CA PRO A 37 -3.96 -11.80 2.19
C PRO A 37 -5.28 -11.69 1.42
N VAL A 38 -6.27 -12.51 1.79
CA VAL A 38 -7.62 -12.48 1.20
C VAL A 38 -8.35 -11.19 1.55
N ASP A 39 -8.29 -10.76 2.82
CA ASP A 39 -8.88 -9.49 3.24
C ASP A 39 -8.27 -8.33 2.45
N MET A 40 -6.96 -8.34 2.26
CA MET A 40 -6.24 -7.32 1.52
C MET A 40 -6.63 -7.25 0.05
N LEU A 41 -6.86 -8.38 -0.61
CA LEU A 41 -7.36 -8.42 -1.98
C LEU A 41 -8.76 -7.81 -2.11
N GLN A 42 -9.62 -8.02 -1.11
CA GLN A 42 -10.94 -7.38 -1.05
C GLN A 42 -10.82 -5.86 -0.84
N PHE A 43 -9.80 -5.40 -0.09
CA PHE A 43 -9.55 -3.98 0.15
C PHE A 43 -8.95 -3.26 -1.06
N LYS A 44 -8.32 -3.98 -2.01
CA LYS A 44 -7.85 -3.39 -3.28
C LYS A 44 -8.97 -2.70 -4.06
N SER A 45 -10.23 -3.12 -3.86
CA SER A 45 -11.42 -2.49 -4.45
C SER A 45 -11.99 -1.31 -3.65
N ARG A 46 -11.51 -1.06 -2.42
CA ARG A 46 -11.95 0.04 -1.56
C ARG A 46 -10.84 1.07 -1.40
N LEU A 47 -11.21 2.33 -1.23
CA LEU A 47 -10.30 3.48 -1.11
C LEU A 47 -9.62 3.54 0.28
N PHE A 48 -8.93 2.47 0.68
CA PHE A 48 -8.05 2.56 1.84
C PHE A 48 -6.71 3.13 1.43
N ALA A 49 -6.28 4.14 2.14
CA ALA A 49 -5.04 4.84 1.88
C ALA A 49 -3.87 4.32 2.74
N GLY A 50 -4.15 3.36 3.63
CA GLY A 50 -3.14 2.71 4.44
C GLY A 50 -3.72 1.70 5.42
N PHE A 51 -2.86 0.92 6.07
CA PHE A 51 -3.28 0.04 7.15
C PHE A 51 -2.21 -0.16 8.23
N ILE A 52 -2.69 -0.52 9.40
CA ILE A 52 -1.90 -0.77 10.59
C ILE A 52 -2.33 -2.12 11.16
N THR A 53 -1.35 -3.01 11.43
CA THR A 53 -1.65 -4.26 12.14
C THR A 53 -0.89 -4.36 13.45
N ALA A 54 -1.54 -4.92 14.46
CA ALA A 54 -0.94 -5.14 15.78
C ALA A 54 0.12 -6.25 15.74
N VAL A 55 -0.06 -7.24 14.87
CA VAL A 55 0.88 -8.35 14.67
C VAL A 55 1.48 -8.31 13.27
N GLY A 56 2.48 -9.15 13.03
CA GLY A 56 3.19 -9.24 11.77
C GLY A 56 4.59 -8.65 11.83
N GLY A 57 5.35 -8.88 10.78
CA GLY A 57 6.72 -8.41 10.63
C GLY A 57 6.98 -7.98 9.18
N ARG A 58 8.16 -7.39 8.93
CA ARG A 58 8.56 -6.86 7.60
C ARG A 58 8.51 -7.90 6.47
N THR A 59 8.57 -9.17 6.80
CA THR A 59 8.52 -10.32 5.88
C THR A 59 7.20 -11.07 5.92
N SER A 60 6.20 -10.58 6.67
CA SER A 60 4.85 -11.18 6.68
C SER A 60 4.18 -11.04 5.31
N HIS A 61 3.27 -11.94 4.98
CA HIS A 61 2.47 -11.85 3.76
C HIS A 61 1.74 -10.51 3.64
N THR A 62 1.20 -10.02 4.76
CA THR A 62 0.57 -8.69 4.86
C THR A 62 1.50 -7.57 4.40
N ALA A 63 2.77 -7.56 4.87
CA ALA A 63 3.75 -6.55 4.49
C ALA A 63 4.18 -6.68 3.01
N ILE A 64 4.23 -7.91 2.48
CA ILE A 64 4.56 -8.16 1.07
C ILE A 64 3.43 -7.63 0.18
N VAL A 65 2.17 -7.97 0.48
CA VAL A 65 1.01 -7.52 -0.30
C VAL A 65 0.86 -5.99 -0.22
N ALA A 66 1.10 -5.37 0.93
CA ALA A 66 1.10 -3.91 1.06
C ALA A 66 2.06 -3.23 0.08
N ARG A 67 3.27 -3.78 -0.01
CA ARG A 67 4.28 -3.25 -0.94
C ARG A 67 3.87 -3.43 -2.39
N SER A 68 3.27 -4.57 -2.75
CA SER A 68 2.79 -4.80 -4.12
C SER A 68 1.64 -3.86 -4.51
N MET A 69 0.84 -3.45 -3.52
CA MET A 69 -0.26 -2.50 -3.71
C MET A 69 0.19 -1.03 -3.65
N ASP A 70 1.45 -0.75 -3.32
CA ASP A 70 2.01 0.59 -3.07
C ASP A 70 1.21 1.39 -2.02
N ILE A 71 0.71 0.69 -0.99
CA ILE A 71 -0.09 1.26 0.09
C ILE A 71 0.78 1.38 1.35
N PRO A 72 0.82 2.54 2.02
CA PRO A 72 1.50 2.70 3.29
C PRO A 72 1.00 1.69 4.33
N ALA A 73 1.92 0.98 4.98
CA ALA A 73 1.58 0.01 6.00
C ALA A 73 2.57 0.03 7.16
N VAL A 74 2.05 -0.11 8.38
CA VAL A 74 2.84 -0.36 9.57
C VAL A 74 2.34 -1.64 10.22
N VAL A 75 3.22 -2.64 10.29
CA VAL A 75 2.90 -3.96 10.87
C VAL A 75 3.63 -4.15 12.20
N GLY A 76 3.02 -4.92 13.11
CA GLY A 76 3.59 -5.17 14.43
C GLY A 76 3.40 -4.01 15.42
N ALA A 77 2.50 -3.08 15.15
CA ALA A 77 2.15 -1.97 16.04
C ALA A 77 1.22 -2.44 17.17
N ARG A 78 1.75 -3.22 18.11
CA ARG A 78 0.97 -3.94 19.16
C ARG A 78 0.01 -3.07 19.95
N ALA A 79 0.34 -1.81 20.15
CA ALA A 79 -0.49 -0.86 20.91
C ALA A 79 -1.51 -0.11 20.03
N ALA A 80 -1.51 -0.29 18.72
CA ALA A 80 -2.33 0.49 17.79
C ALA A 80 -3.82 0.43 18.15
N GLY A 81 -4.37 -0.76 18.39
CA GLY A 81 -5.79 -0.94 18.76
C GLY A 81 -6.18 -0.36 20.12
N GLN A 82 -5.21 0.02 20.98
CA GLN A 82 -5.47 0.67 22.27
C GLN A 82 -5.30 2.19 22.20
N LEU A 83 -4.44 2.67 21.32
CA LEU A 83 -4.07 4.07 21.20
C LEU A 83 -4.84 4.81 20.12
N ILE A 84 -5.24 4.12 19.05
CA ILE A 84 -5.96 4.70 17.93
C ILE A 84 -7.45 4.46 18.16
N ARG A 85 -8.21 5.52 18.17
CA ARG A 85 -9.66 5.50 18.20
C ARG A 85 -10.18 5.75 16.82
N GLN A 86 -11.42 5.47 16.64
CA GLN A 86 -12.12 5.79 15.45
C GLN A 86 -12.24 7.31 15.28
N ASP A 87 -12.20 7.78 14.03
CA ASP A 87 -12.19 9.19 13.64
C ASP A 87 -10.94 9.97 14.10
N ASP A 88 -9.94 9.29 14.69
CA ASP A 88 -8.66 9.92 14.95
C ASP A 88 -7.94 10.26 13.63
N TRP A 89 -7.36 11.44 13.58
CA TRP A 89 -6.42 11.80 12.52
C TRP A 89 -5.07 11.14 12.78
N ILE A 90 -4.58 10.43 11.77
CA ILE A 90 -3.30 9.72 11.90
C ILE A 90 -2.41 9.93 10.69
N ILE A 91 -1.10 9.87 10.91
CA ILE A 91 -0.09 9.77 9.87
C ILE A 91 0.48 8.36 9.90
N ILE A 92 0.59 7.73 8.72
CA ILE A 92 1.31 6.48 8.54
C ILE A 92 2.57 6.75 7.72
N ASP A 93 3.72 6.46 8.30
CA ASP A 93 5.00 6.44 7.60
C ASP A 93 5.49 4.99 7.50
N GLY A 94 5.14 4.31 6.41
CA GLY A 94 5.54 2.93 6.15
C GLY A 94 7.05 2.75 5.95
N ASN A 95 7.76 3.81 5.55
CA ASN A 95 9.22 3.77 5.38
C ASN A 95 9.93 3.79 6.72
N ALA A 96 9.49 4.67 7.64
CA ALA A 96 10.04 4.77 8.99
C ALA A 96 9.42 3.73 9.96
N GLY A 97 8.28 3.12 9.61
CA GLY A 97 7.53 2.23 10.49
C GLY A 97 6.88 2.98 11.65
N VAL A 98 6.42 4.20 11.41
CA VAL A 98 5.89 5.11 12.43
C VAL A 98 4.41 5.40 12.17
N VAL A 99 3.64 5.43 13.24
CA VAL A 99 2.26 5.92 13.27
C VAL A 99 2.19 7.08 14.25
N ILE A 100 1.62 8.20 13.84
CA ILE A 100 1.43 9.38 14.68
C ILE A 100 -0.07 9.63 14.81
N VAL A 101 -0.58 9.60 16.03
CA VAL A 101 -1.98 9.86 16.35
C VAL A 101 -2.12 11.32 16.77
N ASP A 102 -3.17 11.98 16.31
CA ASP A 102 -3.46 13.40 16.57
C ASP A 102 -2.24 14.31 16.30
N PRO A 103 -1.72 14.33 15.06
CA PRO A 103 -0.51 15.06 14.72
C PRO A 103 -0.71 16.57 14.86
N SER A 104 0.24 17.25 15.52
CA SER A 104 0.23 18.70 15.60
C SER A 104 0.38 19.37 14.22
N PRO A 105 -0.05 20.64 14.05
CA PRO A 105 0.09 21.35 12.77
C PRO A 105 1.51 21.37 12.21
N ILE A 106 2.51 21.41 13.07
CA ILE A 106 3.93 21.39 12.69
C ILE A 106 4.29 20.03 12.08
N ILE A 107 3.87 18.95 12.72
CA ILE A 107 4.09 17.57 12.21
C ILE A 107 3.36 17.36 10.89
N LEU A 108 2.12 17.85 10.77
CA LEU A 108 1.37 17.80 9.52
C LEU A 108 2.11 18.51 8.37
N ALA A 109 2.63 19.71 8.64
CA ALA A 109 3.39 20.48 7.64
C ALA A 109 4.67 19.74 7.21
N GLU A 110 5.39 19.13 8.15
CA GLU A 110 6.60 18.34 7.88
C GLU A 110 6.28 17.12 7.01
N TYR A 111 5.25 16.33 7.36
CA TYR A 111 4.87 15.16 6.57
C TYR A 111 4.26 15.53 5.21
N GLY A 112 3.53 16.63 5.12
CA GLY A 112 3.09 17.17 3.84
C GLY A 112 4.26 17.59 2.93
N PHE A 113 5.34 18.12 3.51
CA PHE A 113 6.57 18.41 2.75
C PHE A 113 7.24 17.10 2.27
N ARG A 114 7.39 16.09 3.14
CA ARG A 114 7.96 14.78 2.77
C ARG A 114 7.14 14.09 1.69
N GLN A 115 5.81 14.15 1.75
CA GLN A 115 4.93 13.60 0.72
C GLN A 115 5.22 14.24 -0.65
N ARG A 116 5.27 15.57 -0.72
CA ARG A 116 5.62 16.27 -1.97
C ARG A 116 7.01 15.90 -2.50
N GLN A 117 8.00 15.73 -1.63
CA GLN A 117 9.33 15.27 -2.03
C GLN A 117 9.29 13.85 -2.62
N ASN A 118 8.54 12.94 -2.01
CA ASN A 118 8.36 11.58 -2.52
C ASN A 118 7.64 11.56 -3.87
N GLU A 119 6.63 12.41 -4.07
CA GLU A 119 5.93 12.55 -5.35
C GLU A 119 6.88 13.04 -6.47
N LEU A 120 7.67 14.06 -6.19
CA LEU A 120 8.66 14.56 -7.13
C LEU A 120 9.71 13.49 -7.49
N GLU A 121 10.16 12.72 -6.51
CA GLU A 121 11.11 11.62 -6.76
C GLU A 121 10.46 10.49 -7.58
N ARG A 122 9.19 10.14 -7.31
CA ARG A 122 8.42 9.19 -8.13
C ARG A 122 8.29 9.68 -9.58
N GLU A 123 7.98 10.95 -9.79
CA GLU A 123 7.93 11.54 -11.12
C GLU A 123 9.29 11.48 -11.82
N ARG A 124 10.37 11.78 -11.10
CA ARG A 124 11.73 11.68 -11.63
C ARG A 124 12.06 10.24 -12.04
N LEU A 125 11.77 9.26 -11.16
CA LEU A 125 12.00 7.84 -11.45
C LEU A 125 11.13 7.34 -12.60
N SER A 126 9.91 7.85 -12.74
CA SER A 126 9.02 7.45 -13.84
C SER A 126 9.59 7.78 -15.23
N ARG A 127 10.45 8.78 -15.33
CA ARG A 127 11.14 9.13 -16.58
C ARG A 127 12.17 8.10 -17.00
N LEU A 128 12.67 7.31 -16.05
CA LEU A 128 13.67 6.26 -16.30
C LEU A 128 13.07 4.96 -16.85
N ARG A 129 11.74 4.80 -16.85
CA ARG A 129 11.06 3.55 -17.25
C ARG A 129 11.40 3.05 -18.64
N HIS A 130 11.74 3.96 -19.55
CA HIS A 130 12.13 3.63 -20.94
C HIS A 130 13.64 3.74 -21.18
N THR A 131 14.42 4.00 -20.13
CA THR A 131 15.87 4.06 -20.21
C THR A 131 16.42 2.64 -20.04
N PRO A 132 17.24 2.14 -20.97
CA PRO A 132 17.86 0.81 -20.80
C PRO A 132 18.68 0.75 -19.51
N ALA A 133 18.50 -0.32 -18.73
CA ALA A 133 19.35 -0.58 -17.58
C ALA A 133 20.69 -1.14 -18.08
N LEU A 134 21.75 -0.38 -17.90
CA LEU A 134 23.11 -0.75 -18.31
C LEU A 134 24.02 -0.74 -17.09
N THR A 135 24.91 -1.71 -17.03
CA THR A 135 26.04 -1.71 -16.08
C THR A 135 27.09 -0.69 -16.49
N LEU A 136 28.07 -0.41 -15.63
CA LEU A 136 29.16 0.54 -15.95
C LEU A 136 30.05 0.10 -17.11
N ASP A 137 30.14 -1.21 -17.35
CA ASP A 137 30.85 -1.83 -18.48
C ASP A 137 30.00 -1.95 -19.76
N GLY A 138 28.74 -1.46 -19.72
CA GLY A 138 27.86 -1.37 -20.87
C GLY A 138 26.96 -2.59 -21.11
N GLU A 139 27.00 -3.59 -20.24
CA GLU A 139 26.12 -4.75 -20.34
C GLU A 139 24.67 -4.38 -20.02
N ARG A 140 23.74 -4.87 -20.84
CA ARG A 140 22.30 -4.62 -20.68
C ARG A 140 21.71 -5.61 -19.68
N ILE A 141 21.03 -5.07 -18.68
CA ILE A 141 20.27 -5.85 -17.69
C ILE A 141 18.79 -5.81 -18.04
N GLU A 142 18.17 -6.97 -18.14
CA GLU A 142 16.73 -7.09 -18.32
C GLU A 142 16.01 -6.92 -16.97
N LEU A 143 15.06 -5.98 -16.93
CA LEU A 143 14.23 -5.75 -15.74
C LEU A 143 12.92 -6.50 -15.91
N LEU A 144 12.70 -7.49 -15.06
CA LEU A 144 11.53 -8.34 -15.07
C LEU A 144 10.63 -8.01 -13.86
N ALA A 145 9.32 -8.07 -14.05
CA ALA A 145 8.37 -7.83 -12.96
C ALA A 145 8.07 -9.11 -12.17
N ASN A 146 7.85 -8.95 -10.88
CA ASN A 146 7.15 -9.93 -10.07
C ASN A 146 5.66 -9.57 -10.07
N ILE A 147 4.80 -10.50 -10.46
CA ILE A 147 3.35 -10.30 -10.47
C ILE A 147 2.64 -11.33 -9.58
N GLU A 148 1.48 -10.98 -9.11
CA GLU A 148 0.64 -11.81 -8.22
C GLU A 148 -0.64 -12.25 -8.92
N GLN A 149 -1.13 -11.45 -9.85
CA GLN A 149 -2.32 -11.72 -10.64
C GLN A 149 -2.09 -11.40 -12.11
N PRO A 150 -2.78 -12.07 -13.04
CA PRO A 150 -2.69 -11.75 -14.47
C PRO A 150 -3.01 -10.28 -14.78
N GLY A 151 -3.89 -9.65 -13.96
CA GLY A 151 -4.25 -8.24 -14.06
C GLY A 151 -3.10 -7.26 -13.75
N ASP A 152 -1.99 -7.71 -13.16
CA ASP A 152 -0.82 -6.86 -12.87
C ASP A 152 0.05 -6.63 -14.12
N GLY A 153 -0.14 -7.42 -15.17
CA GLY A 153 0.63 -7.34 -16.43
C GLY A 153 0.69 -5.94 -17.03
N PRO A 154 -0.44 -5.24 -17.25
CA PRO A 154 -0.44 -3.88 -17.78
C PRO A 154 0.36 -2.89 -16.93
N ALA A 155 0.28 -2.99 -15.59
CA ALA A 155 1.05 -2.16 -14.68
C ALA A 155 2.55 -2.44 -14.77
N ALA A 156 2.95 -3.70 -14.89
CA ALA A 156 4.33 -4.13 -15.08
C ALA A 156 4.94 -3.56 -16.38
N VAL A 157 4.21 -3.66 -17.49
CA VAL A 157 4.59 -3.07 -18.78
C VAL A 157 4.70 -1.55 -18.66
N HIS A 158 3.72 -0.91 -18.01
CA HIS A 158 3.74 0.53 -17.78
C HIS A 158 4.94 0.97 -16.91
N ALA A 159 5.38 0.14 -15.98
CA ALA A 159 6.58 0.38 -15.18
C ALA A 159 7.89 0.19 -15.95
N GLY A 160 7.85 -0.34 -17.17
CA GLY A 160 9.02 -0.55 -18.03
C GLY A 160 9.64 -1.95 -17.91
N ALA A 161 8.93 -2.91 -17.33
CA ALA A 161 9.37 -4.30 -17.31
C ALA A 161 9.34 -4.89 -18.74
N VAL A 162 10.36 -5.66 -19.11
CA VAL A 162 10.44 -6.33 -20.41
C VAL A 162 9.77 -7.72 -20.41
N GLY A 163 9.37 -8.20 -19.24
CA GLY A 163 8.69 -9.47 -19.07
C GLY A 163 8.38 -9.75 -17.60
N VAL A 164 7.88 -10.95 -17.34
CA VAL A 164 7.60 -11.47 -16.00
C VAL A 164 8.76 -12.34 -15.54
N GLY A 165 9.36 -12.01 -14.41
CA GLY A 165 10.41 -12.80 -13.78
C GLY A 165 9.88 -13.81 -12.77
N LEU A 166 8.80 -13.46 -12.10
CA LEU A 166 8.13 -14.33 -11.15
C LEU A 166 6.62 -14.07 -11.18
N PHE A 167 5.85 -15.12 -11.37
CA PHE A 167 4.41 -15.12 -11.15
C PHE A 167 4.10 -15.91 -9.88
N ARG A 168 3.53 -15.25 -8.89
CA ARG A 168 3.16 -15.86 -7.61
C ARG A 168 1.80 -16.53 -7.73
N THR A 169 1.79 -17.75 -8.22
CA THR A 169 0.56 -18.51 -8.51
C THR A 169 -0.26 -18.87 -7.26
N GLU A 170 0.31 -18.78 -6.06
CA GLU A 170 -0.45 -18.99 -4.81
C GLU A 170 -1.67 -18.08 -4.68
N PHE A 171 -1.65 -16.90 -5.27
CA PHE A 171 -2.81 -15.99 -5.30
C PHE A 171 -3.98 -16.51 -6.12
N LEU A 172 -3.75 -17.39 -7.09
CA LEU A 172 -4.83 -18.07 -7.84
C LEU A 172 -5.61 -19.05 -6.94
N PHE A 173 -5.00 -19.52 -5.86
CA PHE A 173 -5.58 -20.50 -4.95
C PHE A 173 -6.26 -19.86 -3.73
N MET A 174 -6.02 -18.58 -3.47
CA MET A 174 -6.56 -17.87 -2.32
C MET A 174 -8.03 -17.46 -2.51
N GLY A 175 -8.79 -17.37 -1.42
CA GLY A 175 -10.16 -16.83 -1.40
C GLY A 175 -11.24 -17.74 -1.98
N ARG A 176 -10.95 -19.01 -2.28
CA ARG A 176 -11.85 -19.92 -3.02
C ARG A 176 -12.68 -20.87 -2.15
N GLY A 177 -12.67 -20.70 -0.84
CA GLY A 177 -13.47 -21.56 0.04
C GLY A 177 -13.13 -23.06 -0.05
N GLY A 178 -11.88 -23.40 -0.38
CA GLY A 178 -11.40 -24.78 -0.54
C GLY A 178 -11.46 -25.35 -1.95
N ASN A 179 -12.00 -24.62 -2.93
CA ASN A 179 -11.98 -25.03 -4.32
C ASN A 179 -10.64 -24.66 -5.00
N LEU A 180 -10.04 -25.61 -5.69
CA LEU A 180 -8.81 -25.37 -6.46
C LEU A 180 -9.13 -24.76 -7.83
N PRO A 181 -8.26 -23.92 -8.40
CA PRO A 181 -8.41 -23.46 -9.78
C PRO A 181 -8.29 -24.65 -10.72
N GLY A 182 -9.17 -24.71 -11.74
CA GLY A 182 -9.12 -25.73 -12.76
C GLY A 182 -7.90 -25.59 -13.68
N GLU A 183 -7.58 -26.64 -14.44
CA GLU A 183 -6.43 -26.65 -15.37
C GLU A 183 -6.50 -25.50 -16.37
N GLU A 184 -7.67 -25.29 -16.99
CA GLU A 184 -7.89 -24.24 -17.98
C GLU A 184 -7.70 -22.83 -17.37
N GLU A 185 -8.08 -22.64 -16.13
CA GLU A 185 -7.89 -21.37 -15.42
C GLU A 185 -6.41 -21.10 -15.13
N GLN A 186 -5.68 -22.14 -14.70
CA GLN A 186 -4.23 -22.02 -14.47
C GLN A 186 -3.47 -21.82 -15.79
N TYR A 187 -3.95 -22.42 -16.88
CA TYR A 187 -3.35 -22.28 -18.21
C TYR A 187 -3.52 -20.85 -18.76
N ARG A 188 -4.67 -20.20 -18.48
CA ARG A 188 -4.96 -18.85 -18.95
C ARG A 188 -4.33 -17.74 -18.11
N ALA A 189 -3.92 -18.06 -16.90
CA ALA A 189 -3.27 -17.12 -16.01
C ALA A 189 -1.79 -16.93 -16.35
#